data_a64a34742a99b4df6b133d209d9992e7
#
_entry.id   a64a34742a99b4df6b133d209d9992e7
#
_cell.length_a   1.000
_cell.length_b   1.000
_cell.length_c   1.000
_cell.angle_alpha   90.00
_cell.angle_beta   90.00
_cell.angle_gamma   90.00
#
_symmetry.space_group_name_H-M   'P 1'
#
loop_
_entity.id
_entity.type
_entity.pdbx_description
1 polymer ?
#
loop_
_entity_poly.entity_id
_entity_poly.type
_entity_poly.pdbx_seq_one_letter_code
_entity_poly.pdbx_strand_id
1 'polypeptide(L)'
;MKQVLTITIFSLLLQSAFSQNMNPVPDNAGTLRMNKSIAVDRNDKTNNFYDNEVTYSLPVADLEIAGEVENPGKIDFSGLPKHSVIVKETLLKEDGSNAFIGAYRYDGYSLFDILNDRILKKKNKADFSPIIDAYVEIENAKGEKVILTWGEIYYPNFLHNIIIATDAMRIVPSKTKDLWPLPAESRLIVGGDLITERNISSPVRITVKSYARSFAVNREMKPLYSPEIIIHNQTKTVESISSLPSTLQTETLHTIFYGKGRGIHSTQPFSGVFLKDVLRKDFSFSKNNLRTGLVAVVGKDGYRSVYSFSEIANRNDQAGILVVPCAKDEDGGKFRIFPSCDFFSDRAVKAVSDIFMENIQ
;
A
#
# COMPACT_ATOMS: atom_id res chain seq x y z
N MET A 1 -40.39 52.66 16.40
CA MET A 1 -39.53 52.00 17.37
C MET A 1 -38.81 50.89 16.66
N LYS A 2 -37.54 51.05 16.31
CA LYS A 2 -36.68 50.06 15.65
C LYS A 2 -35.95 49.33 16.73
N GLN A 3 -36.15 48.01 16.87
CA GLN A 3 -35.29 47.15 17.66
C GLN A 3 -34.15 46.67 16.78
N VAL A 4 -32.94 47.04 17.15
CA VAL A 4 -31.70 46.56 16.57
C VAL A 4 -31.34 45.25 17.30
N LEU A 5 -31.34 44.15 16.57
CA LEU A 5 -30.91 42.83 17.08
C LEU A 5 -29.39 42.74 16.90
N THR A 6 -28.67 42.88 18.00
CA THR A 6 -27.21 42.70 18.03
C THR A 6 -26.91 41.20 18.02
N ILE A 7 -26.43 40.68 16.89
CA ILE A 7 -25.92 39.30 16.81
C ILE A 7 -24.47 39.35 17.29
N THR A 8 -24.25 38.85 18.49
CA THR A 8 -22.92 38.60 19.05
C THR A 8 -22.41 37.29 18.44
N ILE A 9 -21.46 37.40 17.52
CA ILE A 9 -20.74 36.24 16.97
C ILE A 9 -19.76 35.76 18.04
N PHE A 10 -20.09 34.67 18.69
CA PHE A 10 -19.18 33.91 19.54
C PHE A 10 -18.30 33.05 18.61
N SER A 11 -17.17 33.59 18.19
CA SER A 11 -16.12 32.81 17.58
C SER A 11 -15.44 31.99 18.68
N LEU A 12 -15.97 30.81 18.99
CA LEU A 12 -15.29 29.83 19.80
C LEU A 12 -14.15 29.26 18.95
N LEU A 13 -12.96 29.68 19.28
CA LEU A 13 -11.71 29.03 18.93
C LEU A 13 -11.74 27.57 19.41
N LEU A 14 -12.16 26.65 18.56
CA LEU A 14 -11.77 25.26 18.67
C LEU A 14 -10.36 25.12 18.12
N GLN A 15 -9.39 25.61 18.85
CA GLN A 15 -8.05 25.05 18.83
C GLN A 15 -8.13 23.70 19.56
N SER A 16 -8.63 22.68 18.87
CA SER A 16 -8.42 21.30 19.29
C SER A 16 -6.93 21.04 19.21
N ALA A 17 -6.33 20.99 20.35
CA ALA A 17 -4.98 20.49 20.57
C ALA A 17 -4.87 19.06 20.01
N PHE A 18 -4.44 18.92 18.77
CA PHE A 18 -3.69 17.76 18.33
C PHE A 18 -2.25 17.90 18.82
N SER A 19 -2.10 18.00 20.12
CA SER A 19 -0.84 17.63 20.77
C SER A 19 -0.80 16.11 20.77
N GLN A 20 -0.35 15.53 19.67
CA GLN A 20 0.16 14.18 19.73
C GLN A 20 1.39 14.25 20.63
N ASN A 21 1.35 13.58 21.77
CA ASN A 21 2.50 13.25 22.57
C ASN A 21 3.43 12.38 21.72
N MET A 22 4.24 13.01 20.87
CA MET A 22 5.42 12.37 20.34
C MET A 22 6.38 12.25 21.52
N ASN A 23 6.44 11.05 22.10
CA ASN A 23 7.54 10.75 23.03
C ASN A 23 8.84 10.97 22.26
N PRO A 24 9.73 11.82 22.77
CA PRO A 24 11.02 12.06 22.13
C PRO A 24 11.79 10.74 22.07
N VAL A 25 12.29 10.41 20.89
CA VAL A 25 13.24 9.32 20.72
C VAL A 25 14.52 9.73 21.46
N PRO A 26 15.02 8.95 22.44
CA PRO A 26 16.27 9.28 23.12
C PRO A 26 17.41 9.26 22.10
N ASP A 27 18.23 10.30 22.11
CA ASP A 27 19.51 10.25 21.42
C ASP A 27 20.40 9.22 22.14
N ASN A 28 21.44 8.72 21.47
CA ASN A 28 22.38 7.75 22.02
C ASN A 28 23.16 8.27 23.25
N ALA A 29 22.86 9.48 23.74
CA ALA A 29 23.43 10.12 24.89
C ALA A 29 22.44 10.29 26.06
N GLY A 30 21.19 9.84 25.96
CA GLY A 30 20.21 9.88 27.06
C GLY A 30 19.69 11.27 27.43
N THR A 31 19.85 12.28 26.58
CA THR A 31 19.44 13.65 26.89
C THR A 31 18.11 13.97 26.18
N LEU A 32 17.04 14.17 26.98
CA LEU A 32 15.77 14.68 26.50
C LEU A 32 15.92 16.14 26.05
N ARG A 33 15.80 16.42 24.75
CA ARG A 33 15.72 17.79 24.22
C ARG A 33 14.34 18.36 24.43
N MET A 34 14.23 19.41 25.23
CA MET A 34 13.00 20.19 25.38
C MET A 34 12.71 20.99 24.10
N ASN A 35 11.49 20.90 23.59
CA ASN A 35 11.01 21.70 22.46
C ASN A 35 11.07 23.21 22.82
N LYS A 36 12.10 23.90 22.34
CA LYS A 36 12.03 25.34 22.19
C LYS A 36 11.24 25.66 20.92
N SER A 37 10.31 26.59 21.00
CA SER A 37 9.64 27.14 19.81
C SER A 37 10.70 27.74 18.87
N ILE A 38 10.98 27.07 17.77
CA ILE A 38 12.03 27.45 16.84
C ILE A 38 11.43 28.40 15.81
N ALA A 39 11.92 29.63 15.72
CA ALA A 39 11.52 30.58 14.70
C ALA A 39 11.85 30.04 13.29
N VAL A 40 10.94 30.24 12.32
CA VAL A 40 11.18 29.82 10.92
C VAL A 40 12.45 30.46 10.41
N ASP A 41 13.40 29.70 9.87
CA ASP A 41 14.59 30.22 9.22
C ASP A 41 14.18 30.86 7.88
N ARG A 42 14.10 32.18 7.90
CA ARG A 42 13.74 32.98 6.71
C ARG A 42 14.88 33.12 5.71
N ASN A 43 16.07 32.65 6.09
CA ASN A 43 17.29 32.72 5.26
C ASN A 43 17.59 31.40 4.52
N ASP A 44 16.77 30.38 4.71
CA ASP A 44 16.92 29.14 3.93
C ASP A 44 16.55 29.43 2.46
N LYS A 45 17.58 29.51 1.62
CA LYS A 45 17.46 29.84 0.20
C LYS A 45 17.35 28.61 -0.69
N THR A 46 17.37 27.41 -0.10
CA THR A 46 17.32 26.16 -0.89
C THR A 46 15.87 25.83 -1.23
N ASN A 47 15.63 25.41 -2.46
CA ASN A 47 14.35 24.86 -2.92
C ASN A 47 14.35 23.34 -2.93
N ASN A 48 15.51 22.72 -2.71
CA ASN A 48 15.68 21.27 -2.69
C ASN A 48 15.99 20.79 -1.27
N PHE A 49 14.95 20.56 -0.49
CA PHE A 49 15.07 20.09 0.90
C PHE A 49 15.39 18.59 1.00
N TYR A 50 15.42 17.87 -0.11
CA TYR A 50 15.64 16.42 -0.18
C TYR A 50 17.06 16.03 -0.56
N ASP A 51 17.95 17.00 -0.72
CA ASP A 51 19.33 16.82 -1.16
C ASP A 51 20.29 17.71 -0.37
N ASN A 52 20.24 17.59 0.95
CA ASN A 52 20.94 18.49 1.87
C ASN A 52 22.04 17.84 2.69
N GLU A 53 22.34 16.55 2.45
CA GLU A 53 23.36 15.78 3.13
C GLU A 53 24.13 14.87 2.18
N VAL A 54 25.16 14.21 2.68
CA VAL A 54 25.95 13.25 1.91
C VAL A 54 25.16 11.97 1.65
N THR A 55 25.21 11.48 0.42
CA THR A 55 24.69 10.17 0.04
C THR A 55 25.69 9.09 0.37
N TYR A 56 25.26 8.05 1.04
CA TYR A 56 26.06 6.90 1.46
C TYR A 56 25.68 5.67 0.65
N SER A 57 26.66 5.01 0.03
CA SER A 57 26.43 3.73 -0.62
C SER A 57 26.26 2.61 0.41
N LEU A 58 25.30 1.75 0.17
CA LEU A 58 24.94 0.62 1.03
C LEU A 58 25.49 -0.68 0.42
N PRO A 59 26.11 -1.57 1.22
CA PRO A 59 26.46 -2.91 0.75
C PRO A 59 25.24 -3.66 0.22
N VAL A 60 25.37 -4.24 -0.98
CA VAL A 60 24.30 -4.97 -1.66
C VAL A 60 24.60 -6.46 -1.60
N ALA A 61 23.68 -7.26 -1.07
CA ALA A 61 23.74 -8.71 -1.16
C ALA A 61 23.38 -9.19 -2.57
N ASP A 62 23.85 -10.39 -2.92
CA ASP A 62 23.37 -11.07 -4.13
C ASP A 62 21.85 -11.26 -4.03
N LEU A 63 21.12 -10.68 -4.98
CA LEU A 63 19.67 -10.78 -5.04
C LEU A 63 19.27 -11.64 -6.24
N GLU A 64 18.42 -12.64 -6.02
CA GLU A 64 17.92 -13.53 -7.06
C GLU A 64 16.40 -13.45 -7.23
N ILE A 65 15.95 -13.70 -8.46
CA ILE A 65 14.54 -13.88 -8.80
C ILE A 65 14.28 -15.35 -9.00
N ALA A 66 13.21 -15.85 -8.38
CA ALA A 66 12.76 -17.23 -8.43
C ALA A 66 11.25 -17.32 -8.62
N GLY A 67 10.73 -18.55 -8.69
CA GLY A 67 9.30 -18.84 -8.74
C GLY A 67 8.73 -18.88 -10.16
N GLU A 68 7.59 -18.24 -10.36
CA GLU A 68 6.77 -18.35 -11.57
C GLU A 68 7.22 -17.40 -12.70
N VAL A 69 8.50 -17.50 -13.08
CA VAL A 69 9.12 -16.77 -14.20
C VAL A 69 9.85 -17.75 -15.14
N GLU A 70 10.00 -17.39 -16.40
CA GLU A 70 10.71 -18.22 -17.39
C GLU A 70 12.21 -18.14 -17.25
N ASN A 71 12.73 -17.01 -16.77
CA ASN A 71 14.16 -16.70 -16.65
C ASN A 71 14.55 -16.34 -15.21
N PRO A 72 14.51 -17.30 -14.25
CA PRO A 72 14.98 -17.07 -12.89
C PRO A 72 16.50 -16.85 -12.86
N GLY A 73 17.01 -16.31 -11.75
CA GLY A 73 18.43 -16.15 -11.51
C GLY A 73 18.80 -14.82 -10.86
N LYS A 74 20.10 -14.58 -10.72
CA LYS A 74 20.64 -13.37 -10.11
C LYS A 74 20.27 -12.13 -10.93
N ILE A 75 20.12 -11.02 -10.21
CA ILE A 75 19.85 -9.71 -10.81
C ILE A 75 21.19 -9.03 -11.12
N ASP A 76 21.31 -8.56 -12.34
CA ASP A 76 22.36 -7.62 -12.74
C ASP A 76 21.75 -6.21 -12.76
N PHE A 77 22.23 -5.34 -11.88
CA PHE A 77 21.80 -3.95 -11.80
C PHE A 77 22.49 -3.03 -12.83
N SER A 78 23.53 -3.48 -13.56
CA SER A 78 24.39 -2.64 -14.42
C SER A 78 23.63 -2.11 -15.59
N GLY A 79 22.60 -2.23 -15.97
CA GLY A 79 21.83 -1.62 -17.08
C GLY A 79 20.54 -0.95 -16.64
N LEU A 80 20.23 -1.01 -15.34
CA LEU A 80 18.98 -0.50 -14.83
C LEU A 80 19.11 0.98 -14.40
N PRO A 81 18.08 1.79 -14.61
CA PRO A 81 18.07 3.16 -14.12
C PRO A 81 17.90 3.19 -12.60
N LYS A 82 18.59 4.12 -11.93
CA LYS A 82 18.34 4.41 -10.53
C LYS A 82 17.20 5.40 -10.37
N HIS A 83 16.35 5.17 -9.36
CA HIS A 83 15.26 6.03 -8.97
C HIS A 83 15.42 6.47 -7.52
N SER A 84 14.93 7.68 -7.21
CA SER A 84 14.94 8.22 -5.85
C SER A 84 13.55 8.11 -5.23
N VAL A 85 13.50 7.63 -3.99
CA VAL A 85 12.27 7.54 -3.19
C VAL A 85 12.50 8.24 -1.85
N ILE A 86 11.57 9.10 -1.47
CA ILE A 86 11.62 9.86 -0.22
C ILE A 86 10.67 9.21 0.78
N VAL A 87 11.18 8.86 1.94
CA VAL A 87 10.43 8.11 2.95
C VAL A 87 10.61 8.71 4.34
N LYS A 88 9.52 8.75 5.09
CA LYS A 88 9.51 8.89 6.54
C LYS A 88 9.41 7.50 7.14
N GLU A 89 10.51 6.91 7.57
CA GLU A 89 10.49 5.57 8.16
C GLU A 89 9.81 5.58 9.52
N THR A 90 8.82 4.73 9.66
CA THR A 90 8.00 4.58 10.86
C THR A 90 7.66 3.11 11.05
N LEU A 91 7.87 2.59 12.24
CA LEU A 91 7.58 1.20 12.59
C LEU A 91 6.40 1.11 13.56
N LEU A 92 5.68 0.01 13.53
CA LEU A 92 4.62 -0.30 14.48
C LEU A 92 5.22 -0.94 15.74
N LYS A 93 4.94 -0.35 16.91
CA LYS A 93 5.32 -0.93 18.21
C LYS A 93 4.32 -1.98 18.66
N GLU A 94 4.69 -2.78 19.65
CA GLU A 94 3.84 -3.82 20.23
C GLU A 94 2.55 -3.27 20.88
N ASP A 95 2.60 -2.05 21.41
CA ASP A 95 1.44 -1.35 21.98
C ASP A 95 0.52 -0.72 20.93
N GLY A 96 0.81 -0.92 19.64
CA GLY A 96 0.07 -0.34 18.52
C GLY A 96 0.41 1.13 18.21
N SER A 97 1.31 1.75 18.97
CA SER A 97 1.81 3.10 18.66
C SER A 97 2.90 3.07 17.58
N ASN A 98 3.19 4.23 17.01
CA ASN A 98 4.18 4.37 15.94
C ASN A 98 5.53 4.83 16.50
N ALA A 99 6.63 4.27 15.98
CA ALA A 99 7.99 4.72 16.23
C ALA A 99 8.57 5.36 14.97
N PHE A 100 8.71 6.67 14.95
CA PHE A 100 9.44 7.36 13.90
C PHE A 100 10.95 7.05 14.00
N ILE A 101 11.55 6.61 12.89
CA ILE A 101 12.95 6.22 12.80
C ILE A 101 13.78 7.32 12.14
N GLY A 102 13.28 7.92 11.07
CA GLY A 102 13.97 8.98 10.36
C GLY A 102 13.33 9.32 9.03
N ALA A 103 13.85 10.38 8.42
CA ALA A 103 13.47 10.79 7.06
C ALA A 103 14.67 10.61 6.13
N TYR A 104 14.45 9.97 4.99
CA TYR A 104 15.51 9.59 4.06
C TYR A 104 15.10 9.83 2.62
N ARG A 105 16.10 10.13 1.77
CA ARG A 105 16.06 9.82 0.35
C ARG A 105 16.85 8.53 0.15
N TYR A 106 16.23 7.60 -0.50
CA TYR A 106 16.86 6.36 -0.95
C TYR A 106 16.99 6.38 -2.47
N ASP A 107 18.15 6.00 -2.97
CA ASP A 107 18.37 5.82 -4.39
C ASP A 107 18.63 4.34 -4.67
N GLY A 108 18.00 3.81 -5.73
CA GLY A 108 18.09 2.39 -6.04
C GLY A 108 17.31 1.98 -7.29
N TYR A 109 17.11 0.70 -7.45
CA TYR A 109 16.50 0.11 -8.65
C TYR A 109 15.06 -0.32 -8.37
N SER A 110 14.12 0.10 -9.22
CA SER A 110 12.70 -0.19 -8.99
C SER A 110 12.39 -1.66 -9.23
N LEU A 111 11.43 -2.21 -8.46
CA LEU A 111 10.94 -3.56 -8.73
C LEU A 111 10.26 -3.65 -10.09
N PHE A 112 9.68 -2.57 -10.58
CA PHE A 112 9.14 -2.50 -11.94
C PHE A 112 10.23 -2.81 -12.97
N ASP A 113 11.38 -2.12 -12.93
CA ASP A 113 12.47 -2.33 -13.87
C ASP A 113 13.13 -3.72 -13.67
N ILE A 114 13.34 -4.14 -12.42
CA ILE A 114 13.93 -5.45 -12.09
C ILE A 114 13.09 -6.61 -12.64
N LEU A 115 11.76 -6.50 -12.57
CA LEU A 115 10.85 -7.56 -12.98
C LEU A 115 10.41 -7.46 -14.45
N ASN A 116 10.62 -6.31 -15.10
CA ASN A 116 10.14 -6.06 -16.45
C ASN A 116 10.73 -7.03 -17.49
N ASP A 117 11.97 -7.46 -17.30
CA ASP A 117 12.65 -8.44 -18.16
C ASP A 117 12.31 -9.90 -17.79
N ARG A 118 11.46 -10.12 -16.79
CA ARG A 118 11.08 -11.43 -16.27
C ARG A 118 9.71 -11.85 -16.80
N ILE A 119 9.69 -12.75 -17.75
CA ILE A 119 8.45 -13.26 -18.34
C ILE A 119 7.71 -14.12 -17.30
N LEU A 120 6.47 -13.74 -17.00
CA LEU A 120 5.63 -14.49 -16.07
C LEU A 120 5.27 -15.88 -16.62
N LYS A 121 5.48 -16.91 -15.82
CA LYS A 121 5.09 -18.28 -16.07
C LYS A 121 4.17 -18.78 -14.97
N LYS A 122 2.97 -18.20 -14.91
CA LYS A 122 1.98 -18.53 -13.86
C LYS A 122 1.66 -20.01 -13.82
N LYS A 123 1.69 -20.63 -12.64
CA LYS A 123 1.30 -22.02 -12.42
C LYS A 123 -0.20 -22.24 -12.64
N ASN A 124 -1.01 -21.27 -12.25
CA ASN A 124 -2.47 -21.34 -12.37
C ASN A 124 -3.01 -20.74 -13.69
N LYS A 125 -2.17 -20.55 -14.70
CA LYS A 125 -2.56 -19.92 -16.00
C LYS A 125 -3.72 -20.64 -16.69
N ALA A 126 -3.82 -21.95 -16.54
CA ALA A 126 -4.91 -22.74 -17.12
C ALA A 126 -6.27 -22.42 -16.48
N ASP A 127 -6.28 -22.18 -15.16
CA ASP A 127 -7.49 -21.84 -14.40
C ASP A 127 -7.82 -20.35 -14.55
N PHE A 128 -6.80 -19.50 -14.46
CA PHE A 128 -6.95 -18.04 -14.46
C PHE A 128 -5.75 -17.38 -15.16
N SER A 129 -5.94 -16.95 -16.39
CA SER A 129 -4.86 -16.36 -17.20
C SER A 129 -4.47 -14.92 -16.82
N PRO A 130 -5.35 -14.04 -16.27
CA PRO A 130 -4.96 -12.68 -15.89
C PRO A 130 -3.85 -12.67 -14.84
N ILE A 131 -3.02 -11.61 -14.87
CA ILE A 131 -1.84 -11.48 -13.97
C ILE A 131 -2.19 -10.85 -12.61
N ILE A 132 -3.41 -10.43 -12.43
CA ILE A 132 -3.87 -9.66 -11.27
C ILE A 132 -4.05 -10.48 -9.99
N ASP A 133 -3.85 -11.79 -10.05
CA ASP A 133 -3.77 -12.68 -8.90
C ASP A 133 -2.31 -13.10 -8.57
N ALA A 134 -1.32 -12.48 -9.23
CA ALA A 134 0.08 -12.69 -8.96
C ALA A 134 0.60 -11.74 -7.86
N TYR A 135 1.58 -12.21 -7.11
CA TYR A 135 2.29 -11.46 -6.09
C TYR A 135 3.76 -11.88 -6.01
N VAL A 136 4.58 -11.09 -5.34
CA VAL A 136 5.97 -11.42 -5.04
C VAL A 136 6.16 -11.50 -3.54
N GLU A 137 6.94 -12.48 -3.12
CA GLU A 137 7.48 -12.62 -1.77
C GLU A 137 8.94 -12.20 -1.81
N ILE A 138 9.32 -11.25 -0.97
CA ILE A 138 10.69 -10.78 -0.85
C ILE A 138 11.22 -11.23 0.50
N GLU A 139 12.31 -11.98 0.47
CA GLU A 139 12.99 -12.53 1.63
C GLU A 139 14.35 -11.86 1.80
N ASN A 140 14.69 -11.54 3.03
CA ASN A 140 16.00 -11.00 3.38
C ASN A 140 16.95 -12.07 3.92
N ALA A 141 18.23 -11.70 4.12
CA ALA A 141 19.27 -12.60 4.62
C ALA A 141 18.99 -13.17 6.02
N LYS A 142 18.03 -12.60 6.76
CA LYS A 142 17.61 -13.07 8.10
C LYS A 142 16.38 -13.98 8.05
N GLY A 143 15.83 -14.25 6.86
CA GLY A 143 14.60 -15.01 6.67
C GLY A 143 13.31 -14.21 6.93
N GLU A 144 13.40 -12.88 7.11
CA GLU A 144 12.21 -12.05 7.19
C GLU A 144 11.59 -11.91 5.79
N LYS A 145 10.26 -11.99 5.75
CA LYS A 145 9.50 -11.97 4.50
C LYS A 145 8.51 -10.82 4.46
N VAL A 146 8.32 -10.27 3.27
CA VAL A 146 7.24 -9.32 2.95
C VAL A 146 6.64 -9.67 1.61
N ILE A 147 5.38 -9.28 1.40
CA ILE A 147 4.69 -9.47 0.13
C ILE A 147 4.34 -8.14 -0.53
N LEU A 148 4.34 -8.16 -1.85
CA LEU A 148 3.84 -7.10 -2.73
C LEU A 148 3.02 -7.75 -3.81
N THR A 149 1.89 -7.16 -4.20
CA THR A 149 1.12 -7.70 -5.31
C THR A 149 1.67 -7.23 -6.66
N TRP A 150 1.44 -8.02 -7.69
CA TRP A 150 1.80 -7.62 -9.06
C TRP A 150 1.11 -6.32 -9.47
N GLY A 151 -0.13 -6.16 -9.02
CA GLY A 151 -0.89 -4.94 -9.24
C GLY A 151 -0.30 -3.72 -8.52
N GLU A 152 0.22 -3.89 -7.30
CA GLU A 152 0.88 -2.83 -6.54
C GLU A 152 2.17 -2.34 -7.22
N ILE A 153 2.85 -3.21 -7.98
CA ILE A 153 4.07 -2.87 -8.71
C ILE A 153 3.77 -2.25 -10.07
N TYR A 154 2.75 -2.76 -10.80
CA TYR A 154 2.56 -2.44 -12.22
C TYR A 154 1.36 -1.54 -12.53
N TYR A 155 0.42 -1.35 -11.61
CA TYR A 155 -0.81 -0.59 -11.88
C TYR A 155 -0.86 0.85 -11.34
N PRO A 156 -0.06 1.27 -10.34
CA PRO A 156 -0.07 2.67 -9.92
C PRO A 156 0.47 3.61 -11.01
N ASN A 157 0.11 4.89 -10.93
CA ASN A 157 0.67 5.93 -11.81
C ASN A 157 2.18 6.16 -11.57
N PHE A 158 2.70 5.76 -10.40
CA PHE A 158 4.10 5.91 -9.99
C PHE A 158 4.77 4.53 -9.92
N LEU A 159 5.29 4.06 -11.07
CA LEU A 159 5.84 2.71 -11.23
C LEU A 159 7.16 2.47 -10.48
N HIS A 160 7.88 3.53 -10.11
CA HIS A 160 9.22 3.44 -9.52
C HIS A 160 9.23 3.76 -8.02
N ASN A 161 8.09 3.60 -7.34
CA ASN A 161 7.96 3.92 -5.91
C ASN A 161 8.32 2.75 -4.96
N ILE A 162 8.65 1.59 -5.53
CA ILE A 162 9.13 0.41 -4.79
C ILE A 162 10.51 0.07 -5.33
N ILE A 163 11.55 0.22 -4.51
CA ILE A 163 12.94 0.08 -4.96
C ILE A 163 13.75 -0.85 -4.06
N ILE A 164 14.78 -1.45 -4.64
CA ILE A 164 15.91 -2.01 -3.90
C ILE A 164 16.93 -0.87 -3.78
N ALA A 165 16.98 -0.26 -2.62
CA ALA A 165 17.85 0.87 -2.33
C ALA A 165 19.29 0.42 -2.15
N THR A 166 20.20 1.05 -2.88
CA THR A 166 21.65 0.85 -2.81
C THR A 166 22.37 2.04 -2.25
N ASP A 167 21.68 3.15 -2.07
CA ASP A 167 22.22 4.36 -1.48
C ASP A 167 21.17 5.01 -0.58
N ALA A 168 21.64 5.69 0.46
CA ALA A 168 20.80 6.39 1.41
C ALA A 168 21.38 7.75 1.77
N MET A 169 20.50 8.74 1.89
CA MET A 169 20.81 10.07 2.37
C MET A 169 19.80 10.47 3.45
N ARG A 170 20.28 11.04 4.55
CA ARG A 170 19.39 11.64 5.54
C ARG A 170 18.76 12.91 5.00
N ILE A 171 17.49 13.10 5.28
CA ILE A 171 16.83 14.40 5.12
C ILE A 171 16.90 15.07 6.50
N VAL A 172 17.87 15.96 6.66
CA VAL A 172 18.17 16.59 7.95
C VAL A 172 17.36 17.88 8.10
N PRO A 173 16.56 18.03 9.17
CA PRO A 173 15.82 19.26 9.41
C PRO A 173 16.76 20.45 9.58
N SER A 174 16.51 21.55 8.87
CA SER A 174 17.41 22.71 8.81
C SER A 174 17.67 23.37 10.18
N LYS A 175 16.74 23.22 11.13
CA LYS A 175 16.80 23.87 12.44
C LYS A 175 17.28 22.97 13.56
N THR A 176 16.68 21.79 13.71
CA THR A 176 17.02 20.85 14.79
C THR A 176 18.33 20.12 14.53
N LYS A 177 18.69 19.98 13.23
CA LYS A 177 19.87 19.24 12.79
C LYS A 177 19.88 17.79 13.30
N ASP A 178 18.70 17.20 13.45
CA ASP A 178 18.58 15.81 13.90
C ASP A 178 19.22 14.86 12.88
N LEU A 179 20.09 13.97 13.37
CA LEU A 179 20.77 12.98 12.55
C LEU A 179 20.13 11.61 12.79
N TRP A 180 19.34 11.16 11.84
CA TRP A 180 18.75 9.83 11.88
C TRP A 180 19.81 8.74 11.69
N PRO A 181 19.63 7.53 12.28
CA PRO A 181 20.56 6.42 12.06
C PRO A 181 20.58 6.04 10.57
N LEU A 182 21.78 5.85 10.00
CA LEU A 182 21.88 5.35 8.63
C LEU A 182 21.68 3.84 8.58
N PRO A 183 21.02 3.30 7.56
CA PRO A 183 21.00 1.87 7.31
C PRO A 183 22.42 1.36 7.02
N ALA A 184 22.70 0.13 7.48
CA ALA A 184 24.00 -0.50 7.28
C ALA A 184 24.11 -1.32 5.99
N GLU A 185 22.97 -1.65 5.36
CA GLU A 185 22.88 -2.54 4.21
C GLU A 185 21.82 -2.04 3.23
N SER A 186 21.83 -2.55 2.00
CA SER A 186 20.75 -2.34 1.02
C SER A 186 19.39 -2.71 1.62
N ARG A 187 18.34 -2.08 1.09
CA ARG A 187 16.97 -2.24 1.63
C ARG A 187 15.95 -2.32 0.53
N LEU A 188 14.90 -3.10 0.77
CA LEU A 188 13.63 -2.87 0.10
C LEU A 188 13.01 -1.61 0.68
N ILE A 189 12.59 -0.69 -0.17
CA ILE A 189 11.83 0.52 0.19
C ILE A 189 10.50 0.51 -0.54
N VAL A 190 9.42 0.57 0.21
CA VAL A 190 8.05 0.68 -0.30
C VAL A 190 7.56 2.10 -0.02
N GLY A 191 7.78 3.01 -0.97
CA GLY A 191 7.54 4.43 -0.78
C GLY A 191 6.06 4.82 -0.58
N GLY A 192 5.14 3.92 -0.91
CA GLY A 192 3.70 4.10 -0.70
C GLY A 192 3.21 3.79 0.71
N ASP A 193 4.02 3.16 1.55
CA ASP A 193 3.62 2.77 2.91
C ASP A 193 3.66 3.94 3.90
N LEU A 194 2.65 4.01 4.76
CA LEU A 194 2.61 4.93 5.89
C LEU A 194 3.45 4.40 7.06
N ILE A 195 3.26 3.15 7.43
CA ILE A 195 4.06 2.40 8.39
C ILE A 195 4.97 1.46 7.59
N THR A 196 6.27 1.67 7.69
CA THR A 196 7.26 1.10 6.78
C THR A 196 7.75 -0.29 7.20
N GLU A 197 6.84 -1.13 7.70
CA GLU A 197 7.15 -2.50 8.14
C GLU A 197 7.65 -3.41 7.00
N ARG A 198 7.36 -3.04 5.73
CA ARG A 198 7.86 -3.76 4.56
C ARG A 198 9.25 -3.30 4.10
N ASN A 199 9.83 -2.25 4.70
CA ASN A 199 11.19 -1.82 4.42
C ASN A 199 12.18 -2.75 5.12
N ILE A 200 12.45 -3.91 4.55
CA ILE A 200 13.39 -4.91 5.10
C ILE A 200 14.81 -4.70 4.59
N SER A 201 15.81 -4.95 5.45
CA SER A 201 17.23 -4.84 5.09
C SER A 201 17.74 -6.08 4.39
N SER A 202 18.75 -5.91 3.54
CA SER A 202 19.49 -7.00 2.87
C SER A 202 18.59 -8.01 2.16
N PRO A 203 17.71 -7.59 1.23
CA PRO A 203 16.90 -8.53 0.44
C PRO A 203 17.81 -9.42 -0.41
N VAL A 204 17.53 -10.74 -0.41
CA VAL A 204 18.35 -11.73 -1.10
C VAL A 204 17.55 -12.56 -2.12
N ARG A 205 16.21 -12.58 -2.00
CA ARG A 205 15.36 -13.33 -2.90
C ARG A 205 14.03 -12.64 -3.17
N ILE A 206 13.63 -12.64 -4.44
CA ILE A 206 12.30 -12.25 -4.91
C ILE A 206 11.64 -13.47 -5.52
N THR A 207 10.58 -14.00 -4.93
CA THR A 207 9.87 -15.17 -5.43
C THR A 207 8.53 -14.75 -6.01
N VAL A 208 8.33 -14.95 -7.30
CA VAL A 208 7.07 -14.67 -7.99
C VAL A 208 6.12 -15.85 -7.80
N LYS A 209 4.89 -15.58 -7.41
CA LYS A 209 3.84 -16.57 -7.13
C LYS A 209 2.50 -16.11 -7.67
N SER A 210 1.64 -17.05 -8.04
CA SER A 210 0.21 -16.81 -8.28
C SER A 210 -0.61 -17.30 -7.08
N TYR A 211 -1.79 -16.72 -6.87
CA TYR A 211 -2.67 -17.09 -5.77
C TYR A 211 -3.09 -18.56 -5.87
N ALA A 212 -2.89 -19.29 -4.79
CA ALA A 212 -2.94 -20.76 -4.83
C ALA A 212 -4.36 -21.35 -4.86
N ARG A 213 -5.39 -20.60 -4.40
CA ARG A 213 -6.76 -21.11 -4.43
C ARG A 213 -7.29 -21.14 -5.85
N SER A 214 -7.90 -22.26 -6.19
CA SER A 214 -8.64 -22.43 -7.45
C SER A 214 -10.12 -22.10 -7.26
N PHE A 215 -10.69 -21.43 -8.24
CA PHE A 215 -12.11 -21.09 -8.29
C PHE A 215 -12.65 -21.51 -9.65
N ALA A 216 -13.89 -22.04 -9.66
CA ALA A 216 -14.55 -22.32 -10.94
C ALA A 216 -14.78 -21.00 -11.68
N VAL A 217 -14.15 -20.86 -12.84
CA VAL A 217 -14.30 -19.68 -13.69
C VAL A 217 -15.46 -19.92 -14.65
N ASN A 218 -16.52 -19.10 -14.53
CA ASN A 218 -17.64 -19.11 -15.46
C ASN A 218 -17.66 -17.78 -16.23
N ARG A 219 -17.41 -17.83 -17.51
CA ARG A 219 -17.40 -16.65 -18.40
C ARG A 219 -18.78 -16.27 -18.92
N GLU A 220 -19.77 -17.13 -18.77
CA GLU A 220 -21.15 -16.84 -19.11
C GLU A 220 -21.81 -16.11 -17.93
N MET A 221 -21.78 -14.78 -17.97
CA MET A 221 -22.27 -13.89 -16.90
C MET A 221 -23.80 -13.95 -16.70
N LYS A 222 -24.52 -14.83 -17.34
CA LYS A 222 -25.96 -15.05 -17.22
C LYS A 222 -26.21 -16.46 -16.67
N PRO A 223 -26.81 -16.62 -15.54
CA PRO A 223 -27.54 -15.76 -14.58
C PRO A 223 -26.78 -15.57 -13.24
N LEU A 224 -25.47 -15.35 -13.25
CA LEU A 224 -24.69 -15.24 -12.02
C LEU A 224 -25.06 -13.96 -11.26
N TYR A 225 -25.50 -14.11 -10.03
CA TYR A 225 -25.80 -12.99 -9.16
C TYR A 225 -25.20 -13.21 -7.77
N SER A 226 -24.46 -12.21 -7.27
CA SER A 226 -23.92 -12.22 -5.92
C SER A 226 -24.75 -11.30 -5.00
N PRO A 227 -25.57 -11.85 -4.07
CA PRO A 227 -26.39 -11.07 -3.17
C PRO A 227 -25.63 -10.53 -1.96
N GLU A 228 -24.45 -11.05 -1.69
CA GLU A 228 -23.67 -10.77 -0.49
C GLU A 228 -22.16 -11.00 -0.74
N ILE A 229 -21.35 -10.48 0.17
CA ILE A 229 -19.92 -10.79 0.26
C ILE A 229 -19.70 -11.69 1.47
N ILE A 230 -19.07 -12.83 1.26
CA ILE A 230 -18.64 -13.73 2.34
C ILE A 230 -17.16 -13.44 2.64
N ILE A 231 -16.85 -13.13 3.90
CA ILE A 231 -15.50 -12.84 4.34
C ILE A 231 -14.92 -14.06 5.05
N HIS A 232 -13.73 -14.44 4.63
CA HIS A 232 -12.98 -15.58 5.15
C HIS A 232 -11.66 -15.12 5.74
N ASN A 233 -11.36 -15.57 6.96
CA ASN A 233 -10.03 -15.46 7.55
C ASN A 233 -9.37 -16.84 7.50
N GLN A 234 -8.33 -16.99 6.70
CA GLN A 234 -7.73 -18.26 6.33
C GLN A 234 -8.78 -19.19 5.67
N THR A 235 -9.14 -20.27 6.34
CA THR A 235 -10.14 -21.24 5.87
C THR A 235 -11.52 -21.04 6.50
N LYS A 236 -11.66 -20.12 7.46
CA LYS A 236 -12.86 -19.94 8.24
C LYS A 236 -13.68 -18.76 7.75
N THR A 237 -14.96 -18.98 7.46
CA THR A 237 -15.92 -17.89 7.25
C THR A 237 -16.12 -17.12 8.56
N VAL A 238 -15.94 -15.81 8.53
CA VAL A 238 -16.04 -14.94 9.71
C VAL A 238 -17.24 -13.98 9.65
N GLU A 239 -17.62 -13.54 8.45
CA GLU A 239 -18.72 -12.61 8.26
C GLU A 239 -19.39 -12.80 6.89
N SER A 240 -20.67 -12.38 6.79
CA SER A 240 -21.40 -12.22 5.52
C SER A 240 -22.05 -10.84 5.49
N ILE A 241 -21.86 -10.11 4.38
CA ILE A 241 -22.33 -8.74 4.19
C ILE A 241 -23.30 -8.68 3.02
N SER A 242 -24.60 -8.55 3.32
CA SER A 242 -25.64 -8.34 2.30
C SER A 242 -26.02 -6.87 2.10
N SER A 243 -25.57 -5.98 2.99
CA SER A 243 -25.65 -4.52 2.91
C SER A 243 -24.47 -3.90 3.65
N LEU A 244 -23.95 -2.77 3.16
CA LEU A 244 -22.88 -2.07 3.88
C LEU A 244 -23.39 -1.53 5.21
N PRO A 245 -22.64 -1.73 6.33
CA PRO A 245 -23.03 -1.19 7.61
C PRO A 245 -23.19 0.34 7.56
N SER A 246 -24.31 0.86 8.04
CA SER A 246 -24.59 2.31 8.07
C SER A 246 -23.67 3.10 8.99
N THR A 247 -22.92 2.40 9.84
CA THR A 247 -21.88 2.99 10.72
C THR A 247 -20.58 3.30 10.02
N LEU A 248 -20.36 2.74 8.81
CA LEU A 248 -19.16 3.01 8.01
C LEU A 248 -19.36 4.30 7.21
N GLN A 249 -18.30 5.10 7.16
CA GLN A 249 -18.30 6.35 6.39
C GLN A 249 -18.30 6.05 4.89
N THR A 250 -19.21 6.71 4.17
CA THR A 250 -19.22 6.67 2.70
C THR A 250 -18.25 7.69 2.15
N GLU A 251 -17.40 7.24 1.25
CA GLU A 251 -16.44 8.06 0.51
C GLU A 251 -16.83 8.16 -0.95
N THR A 252 -16.55 9.31 -1.56
CA THR A 252 -16.75 9.52 -3.00
C THR A 252 -15.42 9.89 -3.65
N LEU A 253 -14.95 9.03 -4.56
CA LEU A 253 -13.69 9.22 -5.25
C LEU A 253 -13.95 9.57 -6.72
N HIS A 254 -13.47 10.75 -7.14
CA HIS A 254 -13.47 11.15 -8.55
C HIS A 254 -12.39 10.39 -9.31
N THR A 255 -12.75 9.83 -10.45
CA THR A 255 -11.84 8.97 -11.21
C THR A 255 -12.14 9.00 -12.70
N ILE A 256 -11.15 8.56 -13.47
CA ILE A 256 -11.32 8.12 -14.85
C ILE A 256 -11.16 6.61 -14.84
N PHE A 257 -12.25 5.88 -15.00
CA PHE A 257 -12.26 4.41 -14.98
C PHE A 257 -11.82 3.89 -16.34
N TYR A 258 -10.54 3.48 -16.44
CA TYR A 258 -9.87 3.12 -17.69
C TYR A 258 -9.48 1.64 -17.69
N GLY A 259 -9.97 0.87 -18.67
CA GLY A 259 -9.66 -0.54 -18.85
C GLY A 259 -8.58 -0.78 -19.89
N LYS A 260 -7.68 -1.72 -19.63
CA LYS A 260 -6.61 -2.10 -20.54
C LYS A 260 -7.14 -2.54 -21.93
N GLY A 261 -8.30 -3.22 -21.96
CA GLY A 261 -8.87 -3.77 -23.20
C GLY A 261 -9.82 -2.83 -23.95
N ARG A 262 -10.56 -1.97 -23.24
CA ARG A 262 -11.63 -1.13 -23.80
C ARG A 262 -11.41 0.38 -23.72
N GLY A 263 -10.34 0.83 -23.06
CA GLY A 263 -10.11 2.24 -22.82
C GLY A 263 -11.04 2.81 -21.75
N ILE A 264 -11.62 3.99 -21.97
CA ILE A 264 -12.52 4.66 -21.03
C ILE A 264 -13.81 3.86 -20.84
N HIS A 265 -14.13 3.56 -19.57
CA HIS A 265 -15.40 2.98 -19.15
C HIS A 265 -16.33 4.02 -18.53
N SER A 266 -15.79 4.94 -17.72
CA SER A 266 -16.56 5.97 -17.04
C SER A 266 -15.64 7.11 -16.57
N THR A 267 -16.19 8.32 -16.50
CA THR A 267 -15.60 9.49 -15.82
C THR A 267 -16.41 9.88 -14.59
N GLN A 268 -17.44 9.11 -14.25
CA GLN A 268 -18.26 9.35 -13.07
C GLN A 268 -17.54 8.92 -11.79
N PRO A 269 -17.78 9.61 -10.67
CA PRO A 269 -17.21 9.22 -9.39
C PRO A 269 -17.77 7.88 -8.92
N PHE A 270 -16.99 7.17 -8.11
CA PHE A 270 -17.45 6.00 -7.36
C PHE A 270 -17.69 6.38 -5.91
N SER A 271 -18.83 5.95 -5.36
CA SER A 271 -19.15 6.14 -3.94
C SER A 271 -19.31 4.77 -3.27
N GLY A 272 -18.70 4.61 -2.10
CA GLY A 272 -18.70 3.37 -1.35
C GLY A 272 -18.01 3.53 0.00
N VAL A 273 -17.69 2.44 0.66
CA VAL A 273 -16.91 2.43 1.90
C VAL A 273 -15.52 1.87 1.64
N PHE A 274 -14.52 2.30 2.40
CA PHE A 274 -13.20 1.72 2.23
C PHE A 274 -13.16 0.25 2.64
N LEU A 275 -12.53 -0.57 1.82
CA LEU A 275 -12.33 -2.01 2.09
C LEU A 275 -11.61 -2.23 3.43
N LYS A 276 -10.64 -1.38 3.79
CA LYS A 276 -9.96 -1.43 5.10
C LYS A 276 -10.94 -1.36 6.27
N ASP A 277 -12.00 -0.56 6.17
CA ASP A 277 -12.97 -0.39 7.25
C ASP A 277 -13.95 -1.56 7.32
N VAL A 278 -14.29 -2.14 6.17
CA VAL A 278 -15.05 -3.40 6.08
C VAL A 278 -14.29 -4.56 6.74
N LEU A 279 -12.98 -4.65 6.52
CA LEU A 279 -12.13 -5.75 7.03
C LEU A 279 -11.64 -5.53 8.46
N ARG A 280 -11.73 -4.32 9.00
CA ARG A 280 -11.09 -3.90 10.26
C ARG A 280 -11.42 -4.78 11.46
N LYS A 281 -12.63 -5.31 11.51
CA LYS A 281 -13.11 -6.16 12.62
C LYS A 281 -12.43 -7.51 12.65
N ASP A 282 -12.16 -8.09 11.47
CA ASP A 282 -11.74 -9.46 11.31
C ASP A 282 -10.25 -9.59 10.96
N PHE A 283 -9.62 -8.47 10.55
CA PHE A 283 -8.23 -8.44 10.14
C PHE A 283 -7.51 -7.23 10.75
N SER A 284 -6.82 -7.46 11.87
CA SER A 284 -6.20 -6.42 12.67
C SER A 284 -5.03 -5.73 11.97
N PHE A 285 -4.85 -4.43 12.25
CA PHE A 285 -3.66 -3.68 11.86
C PHE A 285 -2.49 -4.12 12.74
N SER A 286 -1.67 -5.03 12.23
CA SER A 286 -0.56 -5.65 12.95
C SER A 286 0.67 -5.75 12.05
N LYS A 287 1.85 -5.84 12.65
CA LYS A 287 3.12 -6.01 11.94
C LYS A 287 3.10 -7.21 10.98
N ASN A 288 2.55 -8.34 11.42
CA ASN A 288 2.45 -9.53 10.59
C ASN A 288 1.55 -9.30 9.36
N ASN A 289 0.37 -8.71 9.56
CA ASN A 289 -0.55 -8.43 8.47
C ASN A 289 0.00 -7.38 7.50
N LEU A 290 0.72 -6.35 8.02
CA LEU A 290 1.40 -5.38 7.17
C LEU A 290 2.48 -6.01 6.30
N ARG A 291 3.21 -6.99 6.81
CA ARG A 291 4.31 -7.66 6.11
C ARG A 291 3.82 -8.72 5.13
N THR A 292 2.95 -9.62 5.57
CA THR A 292 2.62 -10.84 4.83
C THR A 292 1.12 -11.07 4.60
N GLY A 293 0.27 -10.12 4.99
CA GLY A 293 -1.17 -10.20 4.75
C GLY A 293 -1.53 -10.06 3.28
N LEU A 294 -2.21 -11.06 2.72
CA LEU A 294 -2.74 -11.10 1.36
C LEU A 294 -4.26 -11.17 1.40
N VAL A 295 -4.92 -10.34 0.62
CA VAL A 295 -6.37 -10.31 0.48
C VAL A 295 -6.75 -10.64 -0.95
N ALA A 296 -7.47 -11.73 -1.15
CA ALA A 296 -8.02 -12.09 -2.45
C ALA A 296 -9.50 -11.71 -2.49
N VAL A 297 -9.88 -10.92 -3.50
CA VAL A 297 -11.27 -10.57 -3.79
C VAL A 297 -11.73 -11.37 -4.99
N VAL A 298 -12.85 -12.07 -4.86
CA VAL A 298 -13.36 -13.03 -5.84
C VAL A 298 -14.79 -12.64 -6.23
N GLY A 299 -15.04 -12.61 -7.52
CA GLY A 299 -16.37 -12.46 -8.10
C GLY A 299 -17.09 -13.80 -8.23
N LYS A 300 -18.41 -13.75 -8.37
CA LYS A 300 -19.27 -14.94 -8.51
C LYS A 300 -18.93 -15.80 -9.74
N ASP A 301 -18.30 -15.20 -10.73
CA ASP A 301 -17.81 -15.86 -11.96
C ASP A 301 -16.42 -16.49 -11.82
N GLY A 302 -15.80 -16.40 -10.63
CA GLY A 302 -14.43 -16.85 -10.37
C GLY A 302 -13.35 -15.86 -10.82
N TYR A 303 -13.72 -14.69 -11.37
CA TYR A 303 -12.77 -13.59 -11.61
C TYR A 303 -12.21 -13.10 -10.26
N ARG A 304 -10.90 -12.87 -10.19
CA ARG A 304 -10.27 -12.53 -8.91
C ARG A 304 -9.13 -11.55 -9.06
N SER A 305 -8.88 -10.80 -8.00
CA SER A 305 -7.69 -9.97 -7.85
C SER A 305 -7.12 -10.11 -6.45
N VAL A 306 -5.83 -9.88 -6.28
CA VAL A 306 -5.17 -9.89 -4.98
C VAL A 306 -4.64 -8.51 -4.64
N TYR A 307 -4.63 -8.22 -3.34
CA TYR A 307 -4.13 -7.00 -2.72
C TYR A 307 -3.27 -7.37 -1.52
N SER A 308 -2.15 -6.69 -1.28
CA SER A 308 -1.48 -6.80 0.01
C SER A 308 -2.31 -6.09 1.08
N PHE A 309 -2.22 -6.53 2.32
CA PHE A 309 -2.91 -5.82 3.41
C PHE A 309 -2.41 -4.38 3.56
N SER A 310 -1.11 -4.16 3.37
CA SER A 310 -0.53 -2.82 3.38
C SER A 310 -1.09 -1.93 2.26
N GLU A 311 -1.31 -2.47 1.06
CA GLU A 311 -1.95 -1.75 -0.05
C GLU A 311 -3.39 -1.31 0.28
N ILE A 312 -4.10 -2.09 1.10
CA ILE A 312 -5.47 -1.77 1.53
C ILE A 312 -5.48 -0.78 2.70
N ALA A 313 -4.64 -1.01 3.73
CA ALA A 313 -4.80 -0.38 5.05
C ALA A 313 -3.69 0.62 5.41
N ASN A 314 -2.57 0.63 4.68
CA ASN A 314 -1.33 1.30 5.10
C ASN A 314 -0.78 2.30 4.07
N ARG A 315 -1.61 2.84 3.19
CA ARG A 315 -1.16 3.80 2.18
C ARG A 315 -0.94 5.18 2.78
N ASN A 316 0.18 5.81 2.43
CA ASN A 316 0.51 7.17 2.89
C ASN A 316 -0.29 8.27 2.17
N ASP A 317 -0.79 8.00 0.95
CA ASP A 317 -1.63 8.91 0.17
C ASP A 317 -3.13 8.83 0.54
N GLN A 318 -3.50 7.88 1.42
CA GLN A 318 -4.88 7.61 1.84
C GLN A 318 -5.85 7.24 0.70
N ALA A 319 -5.34 6.97 -0.50
CA ALA A 319 -6.13 6.50 -1.64
C ALA A 319 -6.55 5.05 -1.44
N GLY A 320 -7.71 4.85 -0.81
CA GLY A 320 -8.19 3.51 -0.44
C GLY A 320 -8.89 2.77 -1.58
N ILE A 321 -9.07 1.48 -1.38
CA ILE A 321 -9.89 0.61 -2.22
C ILE A 321 -11.33 0.70 -1.72
N LEU A 322 -12.29 0.95 -2.62
CA LEU A 322 -13.71 1.04 -2.27
C LEU A 322 -14.44 -0.28 -2.46
N VAL A 323 -15.33 -0.60 -1.53
CA VAL A 323 -16.47 -1.50 -1.73
C VAL A 323 -17.65 -0.62 -2.16
N VAL A 324 -18.03 -0.74 -3.42
CA VAL A 324 -19.06 0.10 -4.05
C VAL A 324 -20.36 -0.69 -4.15
N PRO A 325 -21.49 -0.21 -3.55
CA PRO A 325 -22.77 -0.83 -3.74
C PRO A 325 -23.31 -0.57 -5.16
N CYS A 326 -23.83 -1.59 -5.78
CA CYS A 326 -24.47 -1.50 -7.09
C CYS A 326 -25.99 -1.30 -6.91
N ALA A 327 -26.52 -0.18 -7.44
CA ALA A 327 -27.93 0.19 -7.27
C ALA A 327 -28.91 -0.73 -8.05
N LYS A 328 -28.40 -1.45 -9.05
CA LYS A 328 -29.14 -2.40 -9.88
C LYS A 328 -28.19 -3.55 -10.19
N ASP A 329 -28.75 -4.68 -10.60
CA ASP A 329 -28.02 -5.90 -10.92
C ASP A 329 -27.15 -5.79 -12.20
N GLU A 330 -26.75 -4.58 -12.57
CA GLU A 330 -26.03 -4.27 -13.81
C GLU A 330 -24.66 -4.96 -13.88
N ASP A 331 -24.03 -5.19 -12.71
CA ASP A 331 -22.71 -5.81 -12.61
C ASP A 331 -22.76 -7.26 -12.09
N GLY A 332 -23.93 -7.89 -12.08
CA GLY A 332 -24.10 -9.28 -11.65
C GLY A 332 -24.06 -9.48 -10.14
N GLY A 333 -24.21 -8.43 -9.32
CA GLY A 333 -24.23 -8.53 -7.87
C GLY A 333 -24.41 -7.20 -7.17
N LYS A 334 -24.59 -7.26 -5.83
CA LYS A 334 -24.79 -6.07 -5.01
C LYS A 334 -23.54 -5.22 -4.80
N PHE A 335 -22.35 -5.79 -5.02
CA PHE A 335 -21.10 -5.12 -4.69
C PHE A 335 -20.05 -5.30 -5.78
N ARG A 336 -19.24 -4.27 -5.94
CA ARG A 336 -18.00 -4.29 -6.71
C ARG A 336 -16.85 -3.70 -5.91
N ILE A 337 -15.62 -4.06 -6.25
CA ILE A 337 -14.41 -3.43 -5.72
C ILE A 337 -13.89 -2.41 -6.74
N PHE A 338 -13.46 -1.26 -6.21
CA PHE A 338 -12.81 -0.21 -6.99
C PHE A 338 -11.47 0.20 -6.35
N PRO A 339 -10.32 -0.22 -6.91
CA PRO A 339 -9.00 0.24 -6.48
C PRO A 339 -8.70 1.62 -7.10
N SER A 340 -8.83 2.67 -6.30
CA SER A 340 -8.75 4.07 -6.76
C SER A 340 -7.35 4.48 -7.25
N CYS A 341 -6.31 3.76 -6.81
CA CYS A 341 -4.91 4.05 -7.15
C CYS A 341 -4.43 3.38 -8.44
N ASP A 342 -5.22 2.46 -9.01
CA ASP A 342 -4.85 1.75 -10.21
C ASP A 342 -5.11 2.58 -11.45
N PHE A 343 -4.13 2.59 -12.35
CA PHE A 343 -4.32 3.15 -13.69
C PHE A 343 -5.30 2.31 -14.51
N PHE A 344 -5.17 0.98 -14.45
CA PHE A 344 -6.07 0.06 -15.15
C PHE A 344 -7.13 -0.51 -14.22
N SER A 345 -8.35 -0.63 -14.73
CA SER A 345 -9.51 -1.14 -13.99
C SER A 345 -9.55 -2.67 -13.83
N ASP A 346 -8.51 -3.38 -14.23
CA ASP A 346 -8.52 -4.84 -14.29
C ASP A 346 -8.66 -5.49 -12.90
N ARG A 347 -8.20 -4.84 -11.84
CA ARG A 347 -8.40 -5.31 -10.45
C ARG A 347 -9.75 -4.92 -9.84
N ALA A 348 -10.59 -4.18 -10.56
CA ALA A 348 -11.94 -3.86 -10.12
C ALA A 348 -12.86 -5.06 -10.33
N VAL A 349 -12.99 -5.90 -9.33
CA VAL A 349 -13.84 -7.09 -9.36
C VAL A 349 -15.32 -6.70 -9.26
N LYS A 350 -16.12 -7.22 -10.19
CA LYS A 350 -17.59 -7.11 -10.20
C LYS A 350 -18.23 -8.32 -9.52
N ALA A 351 -19.51 -8.21 -9.16
CA ALA A 351 -20.27 -9.30 -8.56
C ALA A 351 -19.50 -9.99 -7.42
N VAL A 352 -18.87 -9.19 -6.53
CA VAL A 352 -18.04 -9.72 -5.45
C VAL A 352 -18.85 -10.71 -4.62
N SER A 353 -18.34 -11.92 -4.48
CA SER A 353 -18.98 -12.99 -3.69
C SER A 353 -18.16 -13.34 -2.46
N ASP A 354 -16.83 -13.28 -2.55
CA ASP A 354 -15.95 -13.73 -1.48
C ASP A 354 -14.74 -12.82 -1.34
N ILE A 355 -14.29 -12.65 -0.09
CA ILE A 355 -13.01 -12.02 0.26
C ILE A 355 -12.26 -12.97 1.19
N PHE A 356 -11.07 -13.38 0.79
CA PHE A 356 -10.19 -14.24 1.56
C PHE A 356 -9.03 -13.42 2.11
N MET A 357 -8.81 -13.52 3.41
CA MET A 357 -7.68 -12.89 4.10
C MET A 357 -6.74 -13.97 4.58
N GLU A 358 -5.47 -13.91 4.16
CA GLU A 358 -4.45 -14.92 4.44
C GLU A 358 -3.13 -14.27 4.83
N ASN A 359 -2.35 -14.91 5.69
CA ASN A 359 -0.95 -14.58 5.91
C ASN A 359 -0.09 -15.58 5.14
N ILE A 360 0.77 -15.08 4.27
CA ILE A 360 1.70 -15.88 3.50
C ILE A 360 2.90 -16.19 4.40
N GLN A 361 3.19 -17.50 4.57
CA GLN A 361 4.28 -18.01 5.43
C GLN A 361 5.57 -18.26 4.64
#